data_1cf1b0024e8adfc670e7fefc66d32ad3
#
_entry.id   1cf1b0024e8adfc670e7fefc66d32ad3
#
_cell.length_a   1.000
_cell.length_b   1.000
_cell.length_c   1.000
_cell.angle_alpha   90.00
_cell.angle_beta   90.00
_cell.angle_gamma   90.00
#
_symmetry.space_group_name_H-M   'P 1'
#
loop_
_entity.id
_entity.type
_entity.pdbx_description
1 polymer ?
#
loop_
_entity_poly.entity_id
_entity_poly.type
_entity_poly.pdbx_seq_one_letter_code
_entity_poly.pdbx_strand_id
1 'polypeptide(L)'
;MGVSDLISQQINKHIDETILNKHEKFERGNRRPYLGASIIGRPCARQVQYMWKNVNVDRGKGFPPKILRTFKIGDVFEEMLINYLWVAGFNLQTKNSKGQQFGFKYYSDQIRGHVDGIIKDGPKDCGPYPRLWECKSMNDKKFFEFENQGVKRSHPVYYYQMQIYMDQLKLTTNPGILTAMNKDNSRIVHEAVPYNEIDAKKILNRAIEIINKTERKLPMPRVSKYRDNFECRYCSWQDRCWSHE
;
A
#
# COMPACT_ATOMS: atom_id res chain seq x y z
N MET A 1 10.97 13.19 -37.41
CA MET A 1 10.17 12.15 -36.73
C MET A 1 9.79 11.12 -37.79
N GLY A 2 10.25 9.88 -37.66
CA GLY A 2 10.01 8.84 -38.66
C GLY A 2 8.58 8.28 -38.56
N VAL A 3 8.11 7.60 -39.63
CA VAL A 3 6.77 6.95 -39.66
C VAL A 3 6.62 5.95 -38.49
N SER A 4 7.69 5.22 -38.15
CA SER A 4 7.74 4.30 -37.01
C SER A 4 7.46 5.00 -35.66
N ASP A 5 7.98 6.21 -35.45
CA ASP A 5 7.77 6.99 -34.23
C ASP A 5 6.32 7.44 -34.08
N LEU A 6 5.67 7.82 -35.20
CA LEU A 6 4.26 8.23 -35.23
C LEU A 6 3.34 7.06 -34.89
N ILE A 7 3.57 5.89 -35.47
CA ILE A 7 2.79 4.67 -35.18
C ILE A 7 2.95 4.28 -33.72
N SER A 8 4.17 4.27 -33.19
CA SER A 8 4.44 3.96 -31.78
C SER A 8 3.71 4.91 -30.83
N GLN A 9 3.74 6.20 -31.11
CA GLN A 9 3.01 7.21 -30.32
C GLN A 9 1.50 6.99 -30.35
N GLN A 10 0.92 6.67 -31.52
CA GLN A 10 -0.50 6.39 -31.65
C GLN A 10 -0.92 5.15 -30.86
N ILE A 11 -0.16 4.06 -30.96
CA ILE A 11 -0.43 2.83 -30.19
C ILE A 11 -0.37 3.13 -28.69
N ASN A 12 0.66 3.81 -28.21
CA ASN A 12 0.80 4.17 -26.80
C ASN A 12 -0.35 5.05 -26.32
N LYS A 13 -0.80 6.02 -27.14
CA LYS A 13 -1.95 6.87 -26.83
C LYS A 13 -3.21 6.03 -26.62
N HIS A 14 -3.53 5.12 -27.54
CA HIS A 14 -4.71 4.25 -27.41
C HIS A 14 -4.65 3.33 -26.19
N ILE A 15 -3.47 2.77 -25.88
CA ILE A 15 -3.26 1.97 -24.66
C ILE A 15 -3.52 2.82 -23.42
N ASP A 16 -2.94 4.00 -23.35
CA ASP A 16 -3.04 4.90 -22.20
C ASP A 16 -4.47 5.40 -21.97
N GLU A 17 -5.18 5.79 -23.02
CA GLU A 17 -6.59 6.17 -22.95
C GLU A 17 -7.48 5.02 -22.48
N THR A 18 -7.21 3.80 -22.95
CA THR A 18 -7.95 2.60 -22.51
C THR A 18 -7.73 2.29 -21.05
N ILE A 19 -6.48 2.40 -20.55
CA ILE A 19 -6.14 2.17 -19.16
C ILE A 19 -6.81 3.21 -18.26
N LEU A 20 -6.77 4.50 -18.62
CA LEU A 20 -7.42 5.58 -17.88
C LEU A 20 -8.93 5.37 -17.80
N ASN A 21 -9.59 5.09 -18.91
CA ASN A 21 -11.04 4.87 -18.97
C ASN A 21 -11.47 3.68 -18.10
N LYS A 22 -10.70 2.57 -18.09
CA LYS A 22 -10.95 1.43 -17.23
C LYS A 22 -10.77 1.78 -15.75
N HIS A 23 -9.71 2.51 -15.42
CA HIS A 23 -9.43 2.94 -14.05
C HIS A 23 -10.52 3.85 -13.52
N GLU A 24 -10.95 4.86 -14.28
CA GLU A 24 -12.01 5.77 -13.87
C GLU A 24 -13.37 5.06 -13.65
N LYS A 25 -13.71 4.09 -14.51
CA LYS A 25 -14.92 3.27 -14.32
C LYS A 25 -14.83 2.45 -13.06
N PHE A 26 -13.67 1.83 -12.80
CA PHE A 26 -13.42 1.04 -11.60
C PHE A 26 -13.53 1.89 -10.32
N GLU A 27 -12.88 3.04 -10.27
CA GLU A 27 -12.90 3.95 -9.12
C GLU A 27 -14.32 4.47 -8.83
N ARG A 28 -15.10 4.80 -9.84
CA ARG A 28 -16.51 5.24 -9.66
C ARG A 28 -17.40 4.14 -9.06
N GLY A 29 -17.16 2.88 -9.46
CA GLY A 29 -17.96 1.73 -9.01
C GLY A 29 -17.50 1.11 -7.68
N ASN A 30 -16.26 1.37 -7.26
CA ASN A 30 -15.62 0.66 -6.13
C ASN A 30 -15.09 1.60 -5.04
N ARG A 31 -15.81 2.70 -4.75
CA ARG A 31 -15.44 3.58 -3.64
C ARG A 31 -15.49 2.81 -2.32
N ARG A 32 -14.35 2.78 -1.65
CA ARG A 32 -14.22 2.06 -0.39
C ARG A 32 -14.96 2.81 0.73
N PRO A 33 -15.91 2.18 1.43
CA PRO A 33 -16.61 2.80 2.55
C PRO A 33 -15.81 2.75 3.86
N TYR A 34 -14.54 2.39 3.81
CA TYR A 34 -13.66 2.21 4.96
C TYR A 34 -12.26 2.76 4.74
N LEU A 35 -11.57 3.10 5.81
CA LEU A 35 -10.18 3.49 5.82
C LEU A 35 -9.29 2.25 5.70
N GLY A 36 -8.56 2.12 4.61
CA GLY A 36 -7.68 0.97 4.35
C GLY A 36 -6.38 1.04 5.17
N ALA A 37 -5.98 -0.07 5.80
CA ALA A 37 -4.75 -0.14 6.59
C ALA A 37 -3.49 0.29 5.82
N SER A 38 -3.43 0.01 4.53
CA SER A 38 -2.29 0.34 3.65
C SER A 38 -2.01 1.83 3.45
N ILE A 39 -2.95 2.72 3.82
CA ILE A 39 -2.77 4.17 3.66
C ILE A 39 -2.63 4.92 4.97
N ILE A 40 -2.96 4.29 6.12
CA ILE A 40 -2.98 4.97 7.44
C ILE A 40 -1.58 5.48 7.82
N GLY A 41 -0.53 4.76 7.44
CA GLY A 41 0.87 5.12 7.71
C GLY A 41 1.42 6.30 6.90
N ARG A 42 0.64 6.89 5.96
CA ARG A 42 1.11 8.04 5.16
C ARG A 42 1.44 9.24 6.04
N PRO A 43 2.48 10.03 5.71
CA PRO A 43 2.92 11.16 6.53
C PRO A 43 1.83 12.19 6.79
N CYS A 44 1.06 12.56 5.76
CA CYS A 44 0.04 13.60 5.84
C CYS A 44 -1.33 13.03 6.25
N ALA A 45 -1.79 13.33 7.46
CA ALA A 45 -3.09 12.89 7.95
C ALA A 45 -4.27 13.49 7.17
N ARG A 46 -4.15 14.73 6.67
CA ARG A 46 -5.15 15.37 5.81
C ARG A 46 -5.26 14.67 4.46
N GLN A 47 -4.15 14.19 3.89
CA GLN A 47 -4.18 13.37 2.68
C GLN A 47 -4.93 12.07 2.92
N VAL A 48 -4.70 11.38 4.04
CA VAL A 48 -5.42 10.15 4.42
C VAL A 48 -6.92 10.43 4.59
N GLN A 49 -7.28 11.57 5.18
CA GLN A 49 -8.66 12.03 5.31
C GLN A 49 -9.34 12.22 3.95
N TYR A 50 -8.68 12.85 2.98
CA TYR A 50 -9.19 13.01 1.61
C TYR A 50 -9.37 11.67 0.90
N MET A 51 -8.41 10.75 1.05
CA MET A 51 -8.49 9.41 0.48
C MET A 51 -9.67 8.62 1.06
N TRP A 52 -9.86 8.65 2.37
CA TRP A 52 -10.97 7.95 3.01
C TRP A 52 -12.35 8.51 2.58
N LYS A 53 -12.47 9.83 2.47
CA LYS A 53 -13.73 10.47 2.00
C LYS A 53 -13.92 10.37 0.49
N ASN A 54 -13.04 9.71 -0.23
CA ASN A 54 -13.07 9.63 -1.67
C ASN A 54 -13.21 11.03 -2.33
N VAL A 55 -12.51 12.02 -1.77
CA VAL A 55 -12.48 13.38 -2.31
C VAL A 55 -11.83 13.34 -3.68
N ASN A 56 -12.47 13.94 -4.68
CA ASN A 56 -11.89 14.00 -6.02
C ASN A 56 -10.52 14.69 -5.98
N VAL A 57 -9.54 14.12 -6.67
CA VAL A 57 -8.23 14.74 -6.83
C VAL A 57 -8.33 16.07 -7.59
N ASP A 58 -7.37 16.96 -7.43
CA ASP A 58 -7.29 18.20 -8.18
C ASP A 58 -7.14 17.90 -9.67
N ARG A 59 -7.61 18.83 -10.52
CA ARG A 59 -7.58 18.66 -11.98
C ARG A 59 -6.15 18.35 -12.45
N GLY A 60 -5.98 17.27 -13.21
CA GLY A 60 -4.68 16.84 -13.74
C GLY A 60 -3.74 16.18 -12.70
N LYS A 61 -4.18 15.97 -11.46
CA LYS A 61 -3.40 15.33 -10.38
C LYS A 61 -3.76 13.86 -10.14
N GLY A 62 -4.53 13.24 -11.03
CA GLY A 62 -4.84 11.80 -11.01
C GLY A 62 -3.61 10.95 -11.36
N PHE A 63 -3.75 9.64 -11.21
CA PHE A 63 -2.68 8.72 -11.61
C PHE A 63 -2.47 8.72 -13.12
N PRO A 64 -1.27 9.04 -13.62
CA PRO A 64 -0.97 8.88 -15.03
C PRO A 64 -0.93 7.39 -15.41
N PRO A 65 -1.18 7.03 -16.69
CA PRO A 65 -1.22 5.63 -17.15
C PRO A 65 0.01 4.81 -16.78
N LYS A 66 1.19 5.42 -16.79
CA LYS A 66 2.44 4.79 -16.35
C LYS A 66 2.36 4.25 -14.91
N ILE A 67 1.74 5.00 -14.01
CA ILE A 67 1.59 4.57 -12.59
C ILE A 67 0.58 3.43 -12.49
N LEU A 68 -0.51 3.49 -13.27
CA LEU A 68 -1.50 2.40 -13.31
C LEU A 68 -0.89 1.10 -13.82
N ARG A 69 -0.03 1.16 -14.85
CA ARG A 69 0.76 -0.01 -15.30
C ARG A 69 1.69 -0.52 -14.19
N THR A 70 2.33 0.39 -13.45
CA THR A 70 3.20 -0.01 -12.32
C THR A 70 2.44 -0.76 -11.22
N PHE A 71 1.18 -0.38 -10.94
CA PHE A 71 0.35 -1.14 -9.99
C PHE A 71 0.10 -2.55 -10.51
N LYS A 72 -0.23 -2.69 -11.80
CA LYS A 72 -0.47 -4.02 -12.40
C LYS A 72 0.77 -4.92 -12.40
N ILE A 73 1.96 -4.35 -12.61
CA ILE A 73 3.23 -5.08 -12.44
C ILE A 73 3.37 -5.60 -11.00
N GLY A 74 2.93 -4.82 -10.02
CA GLY A 74 2.92 -5.25 -8.61
C GLY A 74 2.10 -6.51 -8.39
N ASP A 75 0.89 -6.60 -8.96
CA ASP A 75 0.03 -7.78 -8.86
C ASP A 75 0.73 -9.03 -9.44
N VAL A 76 1.38 -8.90 -10.61
CA VAL A 76 2.11 -10.01 -11.25
C VAL A 76 3.28 -10.48 -10.38
N PHE A 77 4.02 -9.57 -9.77
CA PHE A 77 5.12 -9.94 -8.88
C PHE A 77 4.63 -10.62 -7.60
N GLU A 78 3.49 -10.20 -7.06
CA GLU A 78 2.87 -10.88 -5.92
C GLU A 78 2.54 -12.34 -6.26
N GLU A 79 1.84 -12.59 -7.38
CA GLU A 79 1.50 -13.94 -7.84
C GLU A 79 2.77 -14.82 -8.03
N MET A 80 3.82 -14.24 -8.59
CA MET A 80 5.09 -14.93 -8.81
C MET A 80 5.78 -15.29 -7.49
N LEU A 81 5.83 -14.37 -6.54
CA LEU A 81 6.44 -14.60 -5.22
C LEU A 81 5.65 -15.64 -4.41
N ILE A 82 4.33 -15.63 -4.48
CA ILE A 82 3.47 -16.66 -3.88
C ILE A 82 3.86 -18.04 -4.43
N ASN A 83 3.97 -18.16 -5.75
CA ASN A 83 4.35 -19.42 -6.37
C ASN A 83 5.77 -19.89 -5.96
N TYR A 84 6.74 -18.99 -5.89
CA TYR A 84 8.09 -19.32 -5.44
C TYR A 84 8.12 -19.83 -4.00
N LEU A 85 7.35 -19.22 -3.10
CA LEU A 85 7.25 -19.71 -1.72
C LEU A 85 6.62 -21.09 -1.65
N TRP A 86 5.58 -21.37 -2.42
CA TRP A 86 4.98 -22.71 -2.47
C TRP A 86 5.95 -23.76 -2.98
N VAL A 87 6.65 -23.50 -4.07
CA VAL A 87 7.66 -24.42 -4.64
C VAL A 87 8.83 -24.61 -3.69
N ALA A 88 9.19 -23.60 -2.90
CA ALA A 88 10.22 -23.68 -1.87
C ALA A 88 9.76 -24.40 -0.58
N GLY A 89 8.53 -24.92 -0.54
CA GLY A 89 8.03 -25.73 0.56
C GLY A 89 7.37 -24.94 1.70
N PHE A 90 7.06 -23.66 1.51
CA PHE A 90 6.30 -22.88 2.48
C PHE A 90 4.79 -23.15 2.32
N ASN A 91 4.11 -23.38 3.43
CA ASN A 91 2.65 -23.39 3.49
C ASN A 91 2.12 -21.96 3.61
N LEU A 92 2.21 -21.20 2.51
CA LEU A 92 1.66 -19.86 2.41
C LEU A 92 0.18 -19.94 2.06
N GLN A 93 -0.66 -19.42 2.92
CA GLN A 93 -2.10 -19.28 2.69
C GLN A 93 -2.44 -17.83 2.39
N THR A 94 -3.00 -17.56 1.20
CA THR A 94 -3.47 -16.24 0.76
C THR A 94 -4.96 -16.05 0.98
N LYS A 95 -5.70 -17.16 1.18
CA LYS A 95 -7.16 -17.17 1.38
C LYS A 95 -7.54 -18.09 2.52
N ASN A 96 -8.64 -17.77 3.18
CA ASN A 96 -9.26 -18.62 4.21
C ASN A 96 -10.02 -19.80 3.57
N SER A 97 -10.59 -20.69 4.41
CA SER A 97 -11.37 -21.87 3.97
C SER A 97 -12.60 -21.53 3.12
N LYS A 98 -13.05 -20.27 3.12
CA LYS A 98 -14.16 -19.78 2.30
C LYS A 98 -13.70 -19.15 0.98
N GLY A 99 -12.41 -19.25 0.64
CA GLY A 99 -11.82 -18.65 -0.56
C GLY A 99 -11.66 -17.12 -0.52
N GLN A 100 -11.85 -16.50 0.63
CA GLN A 100 -11.72 -15.07 0.82
C GLN A 100 -10.31 -14.73 1.31
N GLN A 101 -9.73 -13.64 0.84
CA GLN A 101 -8.45 -13.11 1.34
C GLN A 101 -8.53 -12.87 2.85
N PHE A 102 -7.48 -13.22 3.59
CA PHE A 102 -7.40 -12.91 5.01
C PHE A 102 -7.46 -11.40 5.23
N GLY A 103 -8.21 -10.99 6.24
CA GLY A 103 -8.36 -9.58 6.55
C GLY A 103 -9.00 -9.37 7.91
N PHE A 104 -9.15 -8.14 8.27
CA PHE A 104 -9.78 -7.74 9.52
C PHE A 104 -10.74 -6.57 9.31
N LYS A 105 -11.60 -6.38 10.30
CA LYS A 105 -12.49 -5.25 10.47
C LYS A 105 -12.30 -4.70 11.88
N TYR A 106 -12.16 -3.40 12.00
CA TYR A 106 -11.90 -2.74 13.27
C TYR A 106 -12.66 -1.41 13.35
N TYR A 107 -12.92 -0.93 14.56
CA TYR A 107 -13.60 0.34 14.84
C TYR A 107 -14.91 0.47 14.08
N SER A 108 -15.91 -0.37 14.44
CA SER A 108 -17.22 -0.43 13.79
C SER A 108 -17.13 -0.59 12.27
N ASP A 109 -16.23 -1.45 11.79
CA ASP A 109 -15.98 -1.72 10.37
C ASP A 109 -15.42 -0.55 9.55
N GLN A 110 -15.10 0.57 10.18
CA GLN A 110 -14.58 1.76 9.50
C GLN A 110 -13.08 1.63 9.14
N ILE A 111 -12.34 0.73 9.77
CA ILE A 111 -10.96 0.40 9.42
C ILE A 111 -10.91 -1.06 8.96
N ARG A 112 -10.34 -1.30 7.78
CA ARG A 112 -10.18 -2.66 7.24
C ARG A 112 -8.83 -2.84 6.57
N GLY A 113 -8.40 -4.08 6.47
CA GLY A 113 -7.21 -4.47 5.73
C GLY A 113 -7.31 -5.91 5.24
N HIS A 114 -6.59 -6.19 4.17
CA HIS A 114 -6.37 -7.54 3.65
C HIS A 114 -4.87 -7.76 3.58
N VAL A 115 -4.44 -8.94 3.96
CA VAL A 115 -3.02 -9.30 3.95
C VAL A 115 -2.70 -10.14 2.71
N ASP A 116 -1.47 -10.05 2.23
CA ASP A 116 -1.05 -10.82 1.06
C ASP A 116 -0.99 -12.32 1.40
N GLY A 117 -0.66 -12.67 2.65
CA GLY A 117 -0.74 -14.03 3.12
C GLY A 117 -0.32 -14.27 4.58
N ILE A 118 -0.49 -15.53 4.99
CA ILE A 118 -0.01 -16.04 6.28
C ILE A 118 0.79 -17.30 5.99
N ILE A 119 2.08 -17.30 6.33
CA ILE A 119 2.92 -18.50 6.29
C ILE A 119 2.58 -19.32 7.53
N LYS A 120 1.90 -20.44 7.34
CA LYS A 120 1.46 -21.33 8.43
C LYS A 120 2.52 -22.31 8.88
N ASP A 121 3.37 -22.74 7.93
CA ASP A 121 4.44 -23.70 8.14
C ASP A 121 5.44 -23.61 6.98
N GLY A 122 6.59 -24.29 7.08
CA GLY A 122 7.61 -24.30 6.02
C GLY A 122 8.92 -24.94 6.49
N PRO A 123 10.03 -24.69 5.77
CA PRO A 123 11.34 -25.21 6.15
C PRO A 123 11.71 -24.84 7.60
N LYS A 124 12.24 -25.81 8.38
CA LYS A 124 12.50 -25.66 9.83
C LYS A 124 13.48 -24.54 10.16
N ASP A 125 14.46 -24.32 9.31
CA ASP A 125 15.48 -23.26 9.43
C ASP A 125 14.95 -21.85 9.13
N CYS A 126 13.75 -21.76 8.53
CA CYS A 126 13.07 -20.50 8.26
C CYS A 126 11.98 -20.12 9.29
N GLY A 127 11.73 -20.99 10.30
CA GLY A 127 10.74 -20.76 11.36
C GLY A 127 11.11 -19.66 12.35
N PRO A 128 10.33 -19.43 13.39
CA PRO A 128 9.09 -20.09 13.77
C PRO A 128 7.86 -19.61 12.96
N TYR A 129 6.77 -20.37 13.02
CA TYR A 129 5.49 -20.11 12.37
C TYR A 129 4.33 -20.10 13.38
N PRO A 130 3.11 -19.54 13.09
CA PRO A 130 2.77 -18.83 11.86
C PRO A 130 3.35 -17.42 11.80
N ARG A 131 3.45 -16.84 10.59
CA ARG A 131 3.93 -15.47 10.35
C ARG A 131 3.03 -14.73 9.36
N LEU A 132 2.84 -13.43 9.58
CA LEU A 132 2.35 -12.54 8.54
C LEU A 132 3.33 -12.54 7.36
N TRP A 133 2.81 -12.56 6.14
CA TRP A 133 3.58 -12.32 4.93
C TRP A 133 2.98 -11.14 4.16
N GLU A 134 3.83 -10.22 3.78
CA GLU A 134 3.50 -9.04 2.98
C GLU A 134 4.57 -8.90 1.89
N CYS A 135 4.20 -8.53 0.66
CA CYS A 135 5.14 -8.35 -0.42
C CYS A 135 5.05 -6.97 -1.07
N LYS A 136 6.18 -6.50 -1.60
CA LYS A 136 6.25 -5.23 -2.31
C LYS A 136 7.20 -5.32 -3.49
N SER A 137 6.73 -4.88 -4.66
CA SER A 137 7.62 -4.61 -5.78
C SER A 137 8.19 -3.20 -5.67
N MET A 138 9.50 -3.07 -5.82
CA MET A 138 10.21 -1.80 -5.68
C MET A 138 11.09 -1.53 -6.91
N ASN A 139 11.29 -0.25 -7.26
CA ASN A 139 12.37 0.10 -8.19
C ASN A 139 13.71 0.03 -7.48
N ASP A 140 14.80 0.05 -8.22
CA ASP A 140 16.17 -0.13 -7.72
C ASP A 140 16.48 0.82 -6.55
N LYS A 141 16.17 2.11 -6.67
CA LYS A 141 16.42 3.09 -5.60
C LYS A 141 15.71 2.73 -4.29
N LYS A 142 14.41 2.43 -4.34
CA LYS A 142 13.61 2.08 -3.15
C LYS A 142 14.04 0.74 -2.56
N PHE A 143 14.39 -0.20 -3.41
CA PHE A 143 14.90 -1.50 -3.00
C PHE A 143 16.22 -1.36 -2.24
N PHE A 144 17.16 -0.55 -2.75
CA PHE A 144 18.42 -0.24 -2.09
C PHE A 144 18.22 0.46 -0.73
N GLU A 145 17.29 1.43 -0.67
CA GLU A 145 16.93 2.09 0.60
C GLU A 145 16.38 1.08 1.61
N PHE A 146 15.51 0.17 1.16
CA PHE A 146 14.95 -0.90 2.00
C PHE A 146 16.03 -1.86 2.51
N GLU A 147 16.87 -2.38 1.62
CA GLU A 147 17.93 -3.34 1.95
C GLU A 147 18.91 -2.78 2.98
N ASN A 148 19.25 -1.49 2.89
CA ASN A 148 20.26 -0.88 3.77
C ASN A 148 19.71 -0.31 5.08
N GLN A 149 18.46 0.10 5.12
CA GLN A 149 17.89 0.83 6.27
C GLN A 149 16.78 0.08 6.99
N GLY A 150 16.27 -1.01 6.39
CA GLY A 150 15.10 -1.73 6.86
C GLY A 150 13.80 -0.96 6.61
N VAL A 151 12.67 -1.68 6.68
CA VAL A 151 11.34 -1.14 6.34
C VAL A 151 10.92 0.02 7.24
N LYS A 152 11.25 -0.05 8.54
CA LYS A 152 10.81 0.98 9.50
C LYS A 152 11.35 2.37 9.16
N ARG A 153 12.58 2.46 8.67
CA ARG A 153 13.24 3.73 8.30
C ARG A 153 12.94 4.13 6.86
N SER A 154 13.10 3.21 5.94
CA SER A 154 12.99 3.49 4.50
C SER A 154 11.54 3.64 4.04
N HIS A 155 10.64 2.78 4.54
CA HIS A 155 9.25 2.69 4.07
C HIS A 155 8.27 2.60 5.26
N PRO A 156 8.17 3.62 6.12
CA PRO A 156 7.35 3.56 7.35
C PRO A 156 5.88 3.26 7.08
N VAL A 157 5.35 3.58 5.89
CA VAL A 157 3.98 3.22 5.50
C VAL A 157 3.77 1.70 5.49
N TYR A 158 4.72 0.94 4.94
CA TYR A 158 4.66 -0.53 4.91
C TYR A 158 4.89 -1.12 6.30
N TYR A 159 5.81 -0.54 7.06
CA TYR A 159 6.03 -0.94 8.45
C TYR A 159 4.74 -0.82 9.28
N TYR A 160 4.08 0.33 9.27
CA TYR A 160 2.83 0.52 10.00
C TYR A 160 1.68 -0.34 9.47
N GLN A 161 1.63 -0.60 8.18
CA GLN A 161 0.68 -1.56 7.60
C GLN A 161 0.85 -2.95 8.23
N MET A 162 2.08 -3.45 8.32
CA MET A 162 2.39 -4.73 8.95
C MET A 162 2.06 -4.74 10.45
N GLN A 163 2.36 -3.65 11.18
CA GLN A 163 2.03 -3.56 12.61
C GLN A 163 0.51 -3.67 12.85
N ILE A 164 -0.30 -2.99 12.04
CA ILE A 164 -1.77 -3.10 12.09
C ILE A 164 -2.21 -4.54 11.80
N TYR A 165 -1.65 -5.17 10.78
CA TYR A 165 -2.02 -6.52 10.37
C TYR A 165 -1.68 -7.55 11.44
N MET A 166 -0.47 -7.51 12.00
CA MET A 166 -0.06 -8.41 13.06
C MET A 166 -0.92 -8.25 14.31
N ASP A 167 -1.25 -7.00 14.71
CA ASP A 167 -2.12 -6.73 15.85
C ASP A 167 -3.53 -7.30 15.64
N GLN A 168 -4.15 -6.98 14.52
CA GLN A 168 -5.54 -7.31 14.25
C GLN A 168 -5.77 -8.80 13.96
N LEU A 169 -4.80 -9.48 13.35
CA LEU A 169 -4.85 -10.92 13.07
C LEU A 169 -4.25 -11.77 14.20
N LYS A 170 -3.77 -11.14 15.29
CA LYS A 170 -3.13 -11.81 16.44
C LYS A 170 -1.89 -12.63 16.04
N LEU A 171 -1.16 -12.15 15.06
CA LEU A 171 0.12 -12.71 14.62
C LEU A 171 1.30 -11.97 15.29
N THR A 172 1.27 -11.90 16.63
CA THR A 172 2.17 -11.04 17.41
C THR A 172 3.38 -11.75 18.00
N THR A 173 3.37 -13.08 18.00
CA THR A 173 4.42 -13.89 18.62
C THR A 173 5.66 -13.97 17.74
N ASN A 174 5.49 -14.18 16.45
CA ASN A 174 6.59 -14.34 15.52
C ASN A 174 6.71 -13.10 14.61
N PRO A 175 7.93 -12.70 14.23
CA PRO A 175 8.11 -11.59 13.31
C PRO A 175 7.37 -11.84 11.98
N GLY A 176 6.65 -10.86 11.47
CA GLY A 176 6.13 -10.91 10.11
C GLY A 176 7.26 -10.82 9.08
N ILE A 177 7.04 -11.35 7.89
CA ILE A 177 8.02 -11.30 6.79
C ILE A 177 7.56 -10.28 5.76
N LEU A 178 8.37 -9.26 5.53
CA LEU A 178 8.24 -8.37 4.37
C LEU A 178 9.18 -8.85 3.27
N THR A 179 8.62 -9.26 2.15
CA THR A 179 9.36 -9.62 0.95
C THR A 179 9.38 -8.45 -0.01
N ALA A 180 10.55 -7.94 -0.35
CA ALA A 180 10.72 -6.95 -1.41
C ALA A 180 11.32 -7.60 -2.65
N MET A 181 10.72 -7.32 -3.82
CA MET A 181 11.29 -7.70 -5.11
C MET A 181 11.65 -6.46 -5.91
N ASN A 182 12.90 -6.40 -6.35
CA ASN A 182 13.39 -5.36 -7.24
C ASN A 182 12.89 -5.63 -8.67
N LYS A 183 12.03 -4.76 -9.18
CA LYS A 183 11.43 -4.92 -10.51
C LYS A 183 12.38 -4.57 -11.67
N ASP A 184 13.54 -3.98 -11.38
CA ASP A 184 14.49 -3.56 -12.39
C ASP A 184 15.57 -4.65 -12.65
N ASN A 185 15.83 -5.54 -11.64
CA ASN A 185 16.86 -6.60 -11.72
C ASN A 185 16.45 -7.94 -11.09
N SER A 186 15.21 -8.08 -10.66
CA SER A 186 14.60 -9.31 -10.10
C SER A 186 15.22 -9.81 -8.78
N ARG A 187 16.06 -9.04 -8.09
CA ARG A 187 16.58 -9.42 -6.76
C ARG A 187 15.43 -9.46 -5.74
N ILE A 188 15.52 -10.39 -4.81
CA ILE A 188 14.56 -10.58 -3.72
C ILE A 188 15.30 -10.41 -2.39
N VAL A 189 14.69 -9.68 -1.45
CA VAL A 189 15.15 -9.54 -0.07
C VAL A 189 13.97 -9.74 0.87
N HIS A 190 14.21 -10.40 1.98
CA HIS A 190 13.23 -10.63 3.05
C HIS A 190 13.68 -9.94 4.32
N GLU A 191 12.79 -9.22 4.98
CA GLU A 191 13.02 -8.65 6.32
C GLU A 191 12.06 -9.26 7.33
N ALA A 192 12.60 -9.77 8.43
CA ALA A 192 11.81 -10.19 9.57
C ALA A 192 11.44 -8.96 10.42
N VAL A 193 10.18 -8.58 10.42
CA VAL A 193 9.66 -7.39 11.08
C VAL A 193 8.98 -7.79 12.39
N PRO A 194 9.58 -7.50 13.57
CA PRO A 194 8.95 -7.83 14.84
C PRO A 194 7.68 -6.99 15.09
N TYR A 195 6.72 -7.59 15.77
CA TYR A 195 5.56 -6.85 16.25
C TYR A 195 5.96 -5.86 17.34
N ASN A 196 5.42 -4.66 17.27
CA ASN A 196 5.60 -3.62 18.26
C ASN A 196 4.24 -3.06 18.68
N GLU A 197 3.78 -3.40 19.87
CA GLU A 197 2.47 -3.02 20.38
C GLU A 197 2.28 -1.49 20.46
N ILE A 198 3.34 -0.75 20.83
CA ILE A 198 3.30 0.71 20.95
C ILE A 198 3.05 1.34 19.58
N ASP A 199 3.80 0.90 18.57
CA ASP A 199 3.64 1.40 17.20
C ASP A 199 2.29 1.01 16.60
N ALA A 200 1.81 -0.22 16.85
CA ALA A 200 0.49 -0.67 16.41
C ALA A 200 -0.64 0.16 17.04
N LYS A 201 -0.62 0.37 18.36
CA LYS A 201 -1.58 1.23 19.05
C LYS A 201 -1.52 2.69 18.58
N LYS A 202 -0.32 3.23 18.42
CA LYS A 202 -0.11 4.60 17.92
C LYS A 202 -0.77 4.82 16.56
N ILE A 203 -0.53 3.91 15.62
CA ILE A 203 -1.05 4.07 14.27
C ILE A 203 -2.57 3.82 14.19
N LEU A 204 -3.12 2.90 15.00
CA LEU A 204 -4.56 2.67 15.10
C LEU A 204 -5.28 3.87 15.74
N ASN A 205 -4.72 4.45 16.82
CA ASN A 205 -5.26 5.67 17.43
C ASN A 205 -5.27 6.85 16.45
N ARG A 206 -4.22 7.00 15.63
CA ARG A 206 -4.21 7.98 14.56
C ARG A 206 -5.33 7.75 13.54
N ALA A 207 -5.60 6.51 13.16
CA ALA A 207 -6.69 6.18 12.25
C ALA A 207 -8.05 6.57 12.85
N ILE A 208 -8.29 6.24 14.12
CA ILE A 208 -9.51 6.62 14.84
C ILE A 208 -9.67 8.14 14.92
N GLU A 209 -8.58 8.88 15.19
CA GLU A 209 -8.61 10.36 15.20
C GLU A 209 -9.00 10.92 13.83
N ILE A 210 -8.44 10.38 12.74
CA ILE A 210 -8.79 10.78 11.37
C ILE A 210 -10.28 10.56 11.12
N ILE A 211 -10.82 9.41 11.52
CA ILE A 211 -12.24 9.07 11.37
C ILE A 211 -13.10 10.06 12.15
N ASN A 212 -12.85 10.21 13.46
CA ASN A 212 -13.64 11.06 14.34
C ASN A 212 -13.65 12.53 13.89
N LYS A 213 -12.50 13.09 13.51
CA LYS A 213 -12.42 14.47 12.98
C LYS A 213 -13.18 14.60 11.67
N THR A 214 -13.10 13.58 10.82
CA THR A 214 -13.79 13.61 9.53
C THR A 214 -15.30 13.57 9.68
N GLU A 215 -15.82 12.73 10.58
CA GLU A 215 -17.26 12.68 10.90
C GLU A 215 -17.78 14.01 11.46
N ARG A 216 -16.96 14.68 12.24
CA ARG A 216 -17.24 16.05 12.76
C ARG A 216 -17.01 17.15 11.73
N LYS A 217 -16.66 16.83 10.48
CA LYS A 217 -16.29 17.78 9.40
C LYS A 217 -15.09 18.69 9.76
N LEU A 218 -14.23 18.23 10.66
CA LEU A 218 -13.02 18.94 11.05
C LEU A 218 -11.83 18.46 10.18
N PRO A 219 -11.00 19.40 9.66
CA PRO A 219 -9.84 19.02 8.88
C PRO A 219 -8.73 18.46 9.78
N MET A 220 -8.04 17.41 9.29
CA MET A 220 -6.77 16.98 9.87
C MET A 220 -5.68 18.01 9.60
N PRO A 221 -4.63 18.10 10.45
CA PRO A 221 -3.52 18.99 10.18
C PRO A 221 -2.80 18.60 8.87
N ARG A 222 -2.22 19.61 8.21
CA ARG A 222 -1.27 19.41 7.11
C ARG A 222 0.03 18.82 7.67
N VAL A 223 0.79 18.11 6.83
CA VAL A 223 2.12 17.60 7.20
C VAL A 223 3.15 18.74 7.33
N SER A 224 2.91 19.88 6.71
CA SER A 224 3.78 21.04 6.69
C SER A 224 3.00 22.35 6.70
N LYS A 225 3.63 23.42 7.18
CA LYS A 225 3.18 24.81 7.06
C LYS A 225 3.55 25.44 5.70
N TYR A 226 4.33 24.73 4.88
CA TYR A 226 4.82 25.22 3.59
C TYR A 226 4.24 24.41 2.46
N ARG A 227 3.70 25.08 1.44
CA ARG A 227 3.08 24.45 0.26
C ARG A 227 4.09 23.70 -0.62
N ASP A 228 5.33 24.15 -0.64
CA ASP A 228 6.45 23.60 -1.40
C ASP A 228 7.15 22.41 -0.74
N ASN A 229 6.72 22.02 0.48
CA ASN A 229 7.19 20.80 1.12
C ASN A 229 7.03 19.58 0.16
N PHE A 230 7.98 18.65 0.20
CA PHE A 230 8.01 17.47 -0.68
C PHE A 230 6.67 16.73 -0.71
N GLU A 231 6.09 16.39 0.43
CA GLU A 231 4.82 15.68 0.53
C GLU A 231 3.64 16.49 -0.05
N CYS A 232 3.67 17.83 0.08
CA CYS A 232 2.64 18.70 -0.46
C CYS A 232 2.78 18.90 -1.97
N ARG A 233 4.01 19.03 -2.48
CA ARG A 233 4.31 19.25 -3.91
C ARG A 233 3.76 18.15 -4.80
N TYR A 234 3.85 16.90 -4.34
CA TYR A 234 3.37 15.71 -5.08
C TYR A 234 1.99 15.22 -4.63
N CYS A 235 1.28 16.01 -3.81
CA CYS A 235 -0.04 15.64 -3.32
C CYS A 235 -1.12 15.85 -4.37
N SER A 236 -1.97 14.83 -4.60
CA SER A 236 -3.10 14.92 -5.53
C SER A 236 -4.18 15.92 -5.11
N TRP A 237 -4.14 16.43 -3.91
CA TRP A 237 -5.08 17.43 -3.35
C TRP A 237 -4.37 18.72 -2.94
N GLN A 238 -3.24 19.05 -3.54
CA GLN A 238 -2.45 20.20 -3.17
C GLN A 238 -3.25 21.51 -3.28
N ASP A 239 -3.89 21.74 -4.43
CA ASP A 239 -4.59 23.01 -4.71
C ASP A 239 -5.80 23.16 -3.78
N ARG A 240 -6.63 22.13 -3.67
CA ARG A 240 -7.75 22.08 -2.71
C ARG A 240 -7.30 22.31 -1.27
N CYS A 241 -6.23 21.67 -0.86
CA CYS A 241 -5.71 21.75 0.51
C CYS A 241 -5.26 23.17 0.89
N TRP A 242 -4.79 23.96 -0.08
CA TRP A 242 -4.23 25.29 0.13
C TRP A 242 -5.14 26.43 -0.36
N SER A 243 -6.28 26.15 -0.97
CA SER A 243 -7.25 27.16 -1.43
C SER A 243 -8.24 27.62 -0.35
N HIS A 244 -8.30 26.92 0.80
CA HIS A 244 -9.22 27.23 1.91
C HIS A 244 -8.43 27.65 3.14
N GLU A 245 -7.82 28.81 3.08
CA GLU A 245 -7.29 29.60 4.23
C GLU A 245 -8.06 30.87 4.38
#